data_fcf21013fbbea54612fd8c67fa90ee3f
#
_entry.id   fcf21013fbbea54612fd8c67fa90ee3f
#
_cell.length_a   1.000
_cell.length_b   1.000
_cell.length_c   1.000
_cell.angle_alpha   90.00
_cell.angle_beta   90.00
_cell.angle_gamma   90.00
#
_symmetry.space_group_name_H-M   'P 1'
#
loop_
_entity.id
_entity.type
_entity.pdbx_description
1 polymer ?
#
loop_
_entity_poly.entity_id
_entity_poly.type
_entity_poly.pdbx_seq_one_letter_code
_entity_poly.pdbx_strand_id
1 'polypeptide(L)'
;EYTITRTWLATDDCGNTSTCTQVIVVDDRTAPVITFCPANVTIECTDDPSYESNGYPSATDNCSVPAIDFDDVTIDGECGPNYTIQRTWIATDDCGNTSTCLQVISVEDHTPPVCATQDISITEIIDPATGVIHFTAEMINNGSTDNCGGPVTLSIFPDSLACEDEGPNIVTLTVTDECGNSSTCTAIVTIDCIDPCVKVASWVYLEGAATDPNGLPNAYTIPMRTSLNDLQVLPGQTLVDPFFGNKYTPAGQPYSIAPWNYPGLEGNLFDSGGNPMMGDAGYPPSVVDWVLVSLRADSAGTGGPVCQAAALLHND
;
A
#
# COMPACT_ATOMS: atom_id res chain seq x y z
N GLU A 1 -14.48 -15.74 66.67
CA GLU A 1 -14.99 -16.95 67.36
C GLU A 1 -14.35 -17.07 68.73
N TYR A 2 -15.16 -17.34 69.80
CA TYR A 2 -14.64 -17.64 71.13
C TYR A 2 -15.59 -18.53 71.93
N THR A 3 -15.05 -19.21 72.91
CA THR A 3 -15.81 -20.13 73.76
C THR A 3 -15.85 -19.58 75.23
N ILE A 4 -17.05 -19.49 75.78
CA ILE A 4 -17.25 -19.18 77.19
C ILE A 4 -17.54 -20.51 77.91
N THR A 5 -16.72 -20.85 78.90
CA THR A 5 -17.00 -21.97 79.81
C THR A 5 -17.53 -21.38 81.08
N ARG A 6 -18.75 -21.70 81.43
CA ARG A 6 -19.43 -21.25 82.64
C ARG A 6 -19.61 -22.45 83.54
N THR A 7 -19.05 -22.36 84.75
CA THR A 7 -19.25 -23.37 85.79
C THR A 7 -20.30 -22.91 86.79
N TRP A 8 -21.36 -23.65 86.85
CA TRP A 8 -22.41 -23.45 87.84
C TRP A 8 -22.08 -24.24 89.09
N LEU A 9 -22.17 -23.62 90.25
CA LEU A 9 -21.98 -24.24 91.60
C LEU A 9 -23.35 -24.21 92.28
N ALA A 10 -23.84 -25.38 92.72
CA ALA A 10 -24.99 -25.51 93.57
C ALA A 10 -24.44 -25.91 94.95
N THR A 11 -24.91 -25.22 96.03
CA THR A 11 -24.58 -25.53 97.42
C THR A 11 -25.87 -25.74 98.22
N ASP A 12 -25.96 -26.82 98.93
CA ASP A 12 -27.12 -27.08 99.84
C ASP A 12 -26.90 -26.37 101.24
N ASP A 13 -27.95 -26.37 102.09
CA ASP A 13 -27.94 -25.72 103.37
C ASP A 13 -26.92 -26.35 104.38
N CYS A 14 -26.41 -27.54 104.03
CA CYS A 14 -25.39 -28.25 104.79
C CYS A 14 -23.98 -27.98 104.29
N GLY A 15 -23.80 -27.21 103.18
CA GLY A 15 -22.52 -26.87 102.64
C GLY A 15 -21.99 -27.89 101.61
N ASN A 16 -22.77 -28.93 101.20
CA ASN A 16 -22.37 -29.83 100.18
C ASN A 16 -22.52 -29.11 98.84
N THR A 17 -21.57 -29.33 97.93
CA THR A 17 -21.52 -28.66 96.63
C THR A 17 -21.58 -29.64 95.46
N SER A 18 -22.25 -29.23 94.41
CA SER A 18 -22.25 -29.89 93.13
C SER A 18 -21.99 -28.87 92.01
N THR A 19 -21.25 -29.25 91.00
CA THR A 19 -20.93 -28.39 89.87
C THR A 19 -21.42 -28.99 88.51
N CYS A 20 -21.86 -28.12 87.64
CA CYS A 20 -22.05 -28.47 86.20
C CYS A 20 -21.42 -27.40 85.31
N THR A 21 -20.96 -27.80 84.12
CA THR A 21 -20.31 -26.91 83.16
C THR A 21 -21.21 -26.70 81.99
N GLN A 22 -21.40 -25.45 81.63
CA GLN A 22 -22.04 -25.04 80.38
C GLN A 22 -20.94 -24.48 79.43
N VAL A 23 -20.87 -24.95 78.21
CA VAL A 23 -20.03 -24.41 77.15
C VAL A 23 -20.94 -23.60 76.20
N ILE A 24 -20.59 -22.33 75.98
CA ILE A 24 -21.25 -21.43 75.07
C ILE A 24 -20.22 -21.08 73.99
N VAL A 25 -20.48 -21.51 72.80
CA VAL A 25 -19.68 -21.11 71.62
C VAL A 25 -20.32 -19.86 71.04
N VAL A 26 -19.52 -18.83 70.88
CA VAL A 26 -19.90 -17.60 70.15
C VAL A 26 -19.19 -17.67 68.83
N ASP A 27 -19.95 -17.81 67.77
CA ASP A 27 -19.50 -18.05 66.39
C ASP A 27 -20.17 -17.02 65.49
N ASP A 28 -19.42 -16.43 64.57
CA ASP A 28 -19.96 -15.52 63.56
C ASP A 28 -20.27 -16.32 62.29
N ARG A 29 -21.48 -16.21 61.81
CA ARG A 29 -22.00 -16.85 60.61
C ARG A 29 -22.56 -15.83 59.61
N THR A 30 -22.37 -14.56 59.87
CA THR A 30 -22.86 -13.46 59.01
C THR A 30 -21.77 -13.09 58.02
N ALA A 31 -22.07 -13.16 56.76
CA ALA A 31 -21.11 -12.73 55.71
C ALA A 31 -20.96 -11.20 55.71
N PRO A 32 -19.79 -10.69 55.37
CA PRO A 32 -19.56 -9.26 55.16
C PRO A 32 -20.52 -8.67 54.15
N VAL A 33 -20.82 -7.40 54.26
CA VAL A 33 -21.62 -6.63 53.29
C VAL A 33 -20.70 -5.74 52.50
N ILE A 34 -20.59 -5.96 51.19
CA ILE A 34 -19.89 -5.06 50.26
C ILE A 34 -20.75 -3.80 50.10
N THR A 35 -20.27 -2.68 50.61
CA THR A 35 -20.97 -1.39 50.61
C THR A 35 -20.69 -0.56 49.37
N PHE A 36 -19.58 -0.82 48.69
CA PHE A 36 -19.21 -0.24 47.40
C PHE A 36 -18.46 -1.30 46.59
N CYS A 37 -18.89 -1.48 45.34
CA CYS A 37 -18.20 -2.28 44.33
C CYS A 37 -17.77 -1.34 43.20
N PRO A 38 -16.52 -1.38 42.74
CA PRO A 38 -16.08 -0.55 41.64
C PRO A 38 -16.93 -0.78 40.39
N ALA A 39 -17.22 0.31 39.68
CA ALA A 39 -17.99 0.23 38.45
C ALA A 39 -17.23 -0.46 37.31
N ASN A 40 -17.95 -1.03 36.35
CA ASN A 40 -17.34 -1.49 35.12
C ASN A 40 -16.72 -0.30 34.39
N VAL A 41 -15.61 -0.53 33.68
CA VAL A 41 -14.86 0.49 32.95
C VAL A 41 -14.36 -0.07 31.63
N THR A 42 -14.28 0.80 30.62
CA THR A 42 -13.54 0.56 29.38
C THR A 42 -12.32 1.47 29.41
N ILE A 43 -11.15 0.91 29.14
CA ILE A 43 -9.85 1.59 29.11
C ILE A 43 -9.14 1.26 27.81
N GLU A 44 -8.18 2.11 27.42
CA GLU A 44 -7.29 1.85 26.29
C GLU A 44 -6.27 0.74 26.61
N CYS A 45 -5.74 0.07 25.60
CA CYS A 45 -4.72 -0.97 25.76
C CYS A 45 -3.44 -0.50 26.44
N THR A 46 -3.17 0.80 26.42
CA THR A 46 -2.02 1.44 27.07
C THR A 46 -2.27 1.85 28.52
N ASP A 47 -3.53 1.78 28.97
CA ASP A 47 -3.90 2.13 30.33
C ASP A 47 -3.63 0.99 31.30
N ASP A 48 -3.50 1.34 32.58
CA ASP A 48 -3.21 0.37 33.64
C ASP A 48 -4.52 -0.30 34.14
N PRO A 49 -4.69 -1.63 33.94
CA PRO A 49 -5.88 -2.34 34.36
C PRO A 49 -5.86 -2.69 35.88
N SER A 50 -4.86 -2.25 36.63
CA SER A 50 -4.75 -2.53 38.05
C SER A 50 -5.88 -1.91 38.87
N TYR A 51 -6.05 -2.37 40.09
CA TYR A 51 -7.08 -1.83 40.99
C TYR A 51 -6.74 -0.42 41.50
N GLU A 52 -5.45 -0.06 41.52
CA GLU A 52 -5.03 1.29 41.88
C GLU A 52 -5.61 2.35 40.98
N SER A 53 -5.75 2.01 39.69
CA SER A 53 -6.29 2.91 38.65
C SER A 53 -7.80 2.78 38.47
N ASN A 54 -8.38 1.59 38.75
CA ASN A 54 -9.77 1.28 38.39
C ASN A 54 -10.69 1.11 39.59
N GLY A 55 -10.20 1.38 40.81
CA GLY A 55 -10.98 1.42 42.02
C GLY A 55 -10.87 0.19 42.90
N TYR A 56 -11.18 0.37 44.19
CA TYR A 56 -11.10 -0.63 45.24
C TYR A 56 -12.46 -0.70 45.95
N PRO A 57 -13.00 -1.88 46.30
CA PRO A 57 -14.28 -2.00 46.97
C PRO A 57 -14.19 -1.64 48.46
N SER A 58 -15.34 -1.41 49.07
CA SER A 58 -15.45 -1.32 50.53
C SER A 58 -16.46 -2.32 51.05
N ALA A 59 -16.18 -2.88 52.22
CA ALA A 59 -17.05 -3.82 52.89
C ALA A 59 -17.10 -3.55 54.41
N THR A 60 -18.15 -3.95 55.05
CA THR A 60 -18.37 -3.88 56.49
C THR A 60 -18.90 -5.21 57.01
N ASP A 61 -18.58 -5.53 58.26
CA ASP A 61 -19.12 -6.67 58.95
C ASP A 61 -19.53 -6.29 60.38
N ASN A 62 -20.37 -7.15 60.98
CA ASN A 62 -20.90 -6.93 62.33
C ASN A 62 -19.88 -7.25 63.44
N CYS A 63 -18.89 -8.08 63.17
CA CYS A 63 -17.94 -8.60 64.15
C CYS A 63 -16.49 -8.23 63.92
N SER A 64 -16.09 -8.02 62.67
CA SER A 64 -14.70 -7.77 62.27
C SER A 64 -14.58 -6.77 61.11
N VAL A 65 -13.36 -6.37 60.76
CA VAL A 65 -13.10 -5.62 59.55
C VAL A 65 -12.77 -6.64 58.44
N PRO A 66 -13.57 -6.74 57.37
CA PRO A 66 -13.34 -7.73 56.34
C PRO A 66 -12.02 -7.49 55.60
N ALA A 67 -11.30 -8.56 55.30
CA ALA A 67 -10.20 -8.56 54.35
C ALA A 67 -10.77 -8.59 52.93
N ILE A 68 -10.16 -7.82 52.03
CA ILE A 68 -10.59 -7.77 50.63
C ILE A 68 -9.46 -8.32 49.75
N ASP A 69 -9.83 -9.27 48.88
CA ASP A 69 -8.98 -9.87 47.88
C ASP A 69 -9.73 -9.93 46.55
N PHE A 70 -9.10 -10.36 45.47
CA PHE A 70 -9.76 -10.52 44.18
C PHE A 70 -9.17 -11.69 43.35
N ASP A 71 -10.00 -12.21 42.46
CA ASP A 71 -9.62 -13.13 41.42
C ASP A 71 -9.97 -12.53 40.03
N ASP A 72 -9.01 -12.57 39.09
CA ASP A 72 -9.17 -12.08 37.75
C ASP A 72 -9.27 -13.24 36.73
N VAL A 73 -10.28 -13.16 35.85
CA VAL A 73 -10.41 -14.03 34.70
C VAL A 73 -10.29 -13.15 33.44
N THR A 74 -9.28 -13.41 32.61
CA THR A 74 -9.09 -12.71 31.34
C THR A 74 -9.76 -13.47 30.20
N ILE A 75 -10.47 -12.75 29.35
CA ILE A 75 -11.16 -13.25 28.16
C ILE A 75 -10.66 -12.46 26.97
N ASP A 76 -10.09 -13.13 25.97
CA ASP A 76 -9.60 -12.50 24.75
C ASP A 76 -10.74 -11.82 23.97
N GLY A 77 -10.44 -10.67 23.38
CA GLY A 77 -11.36 -9.89 22.54
C GLY A 77 -11.34 -10.33 21.07
N GLU A 78 -12.03 -9.57 20.24
CA GLU A 78 -12.15 -9.87 18.79
C GLU A 78 -10.93 -9.46 17.98
N CYS A 79 -10.12 -8.50 18.45
CA CYS A 79 -8.86 -8.10 17.84
C CYS A 79 -7.70 -8.24 18.83
N GLY A 80 -6.46 -8.43 18.35
CA GLY A 80 -5.30 -8.85 19.12
C GLY A 80 -5.04 -8.14 20.44
N PRO A 81 -5.08 -6.79 20.54
CA PRO A 81 -4.84 -6.09 21.80
C PRO A 81 -6.04 -6.05 22.75
N ASN A 82 -7.25 -6.36 22.28
CA ASN A 82 -8.47 -6.26 23.07
C ASN A 82 -8.68 -7.49 23.95
N TYR A 83 -9.07 -7.25 25.20
CA TYR A 83 -9.45 -8.31 26.14
C TYR A 83 -10.36 -7.75 27.25
N THR A 84 -11.00 -8.65 27.99
CA THR A 84 -11.85 -8.29 29.12
C THR A 84 -11.33 -8.97 30.38
N ILE A 85 -11.17 -8.22 31.46
CA ILE A 85 -10.90 -8.75 32.80
C ILE A 85 -12.22 -8.80 33.58
N GLN A 86 -12.62 -9.98 33.97
CA GLN A 86 -13.68 -10.19 34.97
C GLN A 86 -13.04 -10.32 36.32
N ARG A 87 -13.03 -9.22 37.08
CA ARG A 87 -12.46 -9.17 38.45
C ARG A 87 -13.54 -9.45 39.45
N THR A 88 -13.42 -10.60 40.14
CA THR A 88 -14.31 -10.96 41.24
C THR A 88 -13.67 -10.51 42.55
N TRP A 89 -14.22 -9.49 43.15
CA TRP A 89 -13.83 -9.02 44.45
C TRP A 89 -14.43 -9.91 45.54
N ILE A 90 -13.64 -10.26 46.58
CA ILE A 90 -14.00 -11.17 47.67
C ILE A 90 -13.72 -10.47 49.00
N ALA A 91 -14.78 -10.24 49.76
CA ALA A 91 -14.65 -9.76 51.12
C ALA A 91 -14.80 -10.95 52.09
N THR A 92 -13.86 -11.14 53.00
CA THR A 92 -13.79 -12.26 53.95
C THR A 92 -13.66 -11.73 55.37
N ASP A 93 -14.51 -12.19 56.31
CA ASP A 93 -14.40 -11.87 57.72
C ASP A 93 -13.37 -12.80 58.44
N ASP A 94 -13.12 -12.55 59.75
CA ASP A 94 -12.19 -13.36 60.57
C ASP A 94 -12.70 -14.79 60.81
N CYS A 95 -13.98 -15.07 60.56
CA CYS A 95 -14.58 -16.40 60.71
C CYS A 95 -14.66 -17.19 59.40
N GLY A 96 -14.24 -16.56 58.26
CA GLY A 96 -14.21 -17.17 56.94
C GLY A 96 -15.52 -17.08 56.16
N ASN A 97 -16.49 -16.28 56.62
CA ASN A 97 -17.67 -16.01 55.79
C ASN A 97 -17.30 -15.00 54.71
N THR A 98 -17.84 -15.17 53.49
CA THR A 98 -17.47 -14.39 52.33
C THR A 98 -18.65 -13.75 51.62
N SER A 99 -18.40 -12.63 50.95
CA SER A 99 -19.27 -12.03 49.96
C SER A 99 -18.45 -11.59 48.74
N THR A 100 -19.09 -11.49 47.61
CA THR A 100 -18.42 -11.16 46.35
C THR A 100 -19.16 -10.09 45.54
N CYS A 101 -18.42 -9.34 44.76
CA CYS A 101 -18.99 -8.54 43.68
C CYS A 101 -18.08 -8.58 42.44
N LEU A 102 -18.68 -8.34 41.28
CA LEU A 102 -18.02 -8.42 39.96
C LEU A 102 -17.78 -7.01 39.44
N GLN A 103 -16.57 -6.75 38.99
CA GLN A 103 -16.18 -5.62 38.16
C GLN A 103 -15.71 -6.14 36.81
N VAL A 104 -16.18 -5.54 35.71
CA VAL A 104 -15.74 -5.85 34.34
C VAL A 104 -14.88 -4.69 33.84
N ILE A 105 -13.66 -5.00 33.44
CA ILE A 105 -12.70 -4.05 32.86
C ILE A 105 -12.51 -4.49 31.40
N SER A 106 -13.05 -3.71 30.45
CA SER A 106 -12.84 -3.92 29.01
C SER A 106 -11.64 -3.12 28.57
N VAL A 107 -10.64 -3.81 28.05
CA VAL A 107 -9.45 -3.20 27.44
C VAL A 107 -9.66 -3.21 25.95
N GLU A 108 -9.74 -2.03 25.35
CA GLU A 108 -10.09 -1.85 23.94
C GLU A 108 -9.13 -0.85 23.28
N ASP A 109 -8.81 -1.09 22.04
CA ASP A 109 -8.00 -0.20 21.22
C ASP A 109 -8.91 0.65 20.31
N HIS A 110 -8.91 1.94 20.58
CA HIS A 110 -9.64 2.95 19.80
C HIS A 110 -8.68 3.98 19.17
N THR A 111 -7.39 3.82 19.38
CA THR A 111 -6.38 4.78 18.95
C THR A 111 -5.87 4.40 17.57
N PRO A 112 -6.04 5.24 16.54
CA PRO A 112 -5.49 4.97 15.22
C PRO A 112 -3.95 4.88 15.22
N PRO A 113 -3.37 4.02 14.37
CA PRO A 113 -1.93 3.88 14.23
C PRO A 113 -1.25 5.18 13.80
N VAL A 114 0.01 5.34 14.15
CA VAL A 114 0.86 6.45 13.70
C VAL A 114 1.34 6.16 12.28
N CYS A 115 0.84 6.94 11.31
CA CYS A 115 1.25 6.86 9.93
C CYS A 115 2.57 7.62 9.70
N ALA A 116 3.56 6.95 9.10
CA ALA A 116 4.86 7.52 8.75
C ALA A 116 5.24 7.15 7.31
N THR A 117 5.61 8.15 6.51
CA THR A 117 5.99 7.94 5.11
C THR A 117 7.39 8.45 4.80
N GLN A 118 7.93 7.99 3.69
CA GLN A 118 9.13 8.51 3.04
C GLN A 118 8.84 8.78 1.56
N ASP A 119 9.46 9.82 1.03
CA ASP A 119 9.44 10.10 -0.39
C ASP A 119 10.33 9.12 -1.15
N ILE A 120 9.92 8.73 -2.35
CA ILE A 120 10.69 7.83 -3.20
C ILE A 120 10.77 8.36 -4.62
N SER A 121 11.81 7.94 -5.35
CA SER A 121 11.96 8.16 -6.79
C SER A 121 12.07 6.82 -7.48
N ILE A 122 11.28 6.63 -8.52
CA ILE A 122 11.24 5.42 -9.32
C ILE A 122 11.68 5.79 -10.74
N THR A 123 12.81 5.19 -11.15
CA THR A 123 13.31 5.29 -12.52
C THR A 123 13.25 3.90 -13.12
N GLU A 124 12.21 3.61 -13.86
CA GLU A 124 11.98 2.28 -14.44
C GLU A 124 11.63 2.38 -15.93
N ILE A 125 11.94 1.30 -16.64
CA ILE A 125 11.43 1.09 -18.00
C ILE A 125 9.96 0.74 -17.87
N ILE A 126 9.12 1.50 -18.54
CA ILE A 126 7.68 1.26 -18.59
C ILE A 126 7.41 -0.16 -19.08
N ASP A 127 6.49 -0.86 -18.43
CA ASP A 127 5.92 -2.06 -19.03
C ASP A 127 5.21 -1.68 -20.34
N PRO A 128 5.73 -2.07 -21.50
CA PRO A 128 5.17 -1.68 -22.80
C PRO A 128 3.77 -2.23 -23.05
N ALA A 129 3.32 -3.20 -22.23
CA ALA A 129 1.99 -3.79 -22.36
C ALA A 129 0.92 -2.98 -21.60
N THR A 130 1.28 -2.36 -20.47
CA THR A 130 0.33 -1.66 -19.60
C THR A 130 0.51 -0.14 -19.62
N GLY A 131 1.72 0.35 -19.91
CA GLY A 131 2.03 1.78 -19.88
C GLY A 131 2.06 2.41 -18.50
N VAL A 132 2.06 1.60 -17.42
CA VAL A 132 2.02 2.06 -16.03
C VAL A 132 3.18 1.49 -15.23
N ILE A 133 3.57 2.24 -14.18
CA ILE A 133 4.52 1.83 -13.15
C ILE A 133 3.73 1.48 -11.90
N HIS A 134 3.91 0.26 -11.40
CA HIS A 134 3.32 -0.19 -10.13
C HIS A 134 4.32 -0.04 -8.98
N PHE A 135 3.82 0.37 -7.84
CA PHE A 135 4.60 0.44 -6.60
C PHE A 135 3.74 -0.03 -5.42
N THR A 136 4.37 -0.32 -4.29
CA THR A 136 3.68 -0.91 -3.14
C THR A 136 3.70 0.02 -1.94
N ALA A 137 2.79 -0.22 -1.01
CA ALA A 137 2.69 0.55 0.22
C ALA A 137 3.99 0.48 1.06
N GLU A 138 4.66 -0.67 1.05
CA GLU A 138 5.90 -0.89 1.79
C GLU A 138 7.04 0.02 1.30
N MET A 139 7.04 0.40 0.02
CA MET A 139 8.09 1.26 -0.55
C MET A 139 8.06 2.67 0.03
N ILE A 140 6.86 3.19 0.34
CA ILE A 140 6.67 4.53 0.89
C ILE A 140 6.47 4.53 2.40
N ASN A 141 6.24 3.37 3.01
CA ASN A 141 6.11 3.25 4.47
C ASN A 141 7.47 3.46 5.15
N ASN A 142 7.52 4.34 6.14
CA ASN A 142 8.71 4.62 6.94
C ASN A 142 8.53 4.21 8.40
N GLY A 143 8.03 2.99 8.61
CA GLY A 143 7.89 2.42 9.95
C GLY A 143 6.64 2.91 10.67
N SER A 144 5.48 2.89 10.01
CA SER A 144 4.19 3.12 10.66
C SER A 144 3.96 2.09 11.76
N THR A 145 3.46 2.53 12.92
CA THR A 145 3.30 1.69 14.12
C THR A 145 2.00 2.01 14.83
N ASP A 146 1.53 1.04 15.61
CA ASP A 146 0.43 1.23 16.51
C ASP A 146 0.86 1.29 17.98
N ASN A 147 0.08 1.99 18.84
CA ASN A 147 0.35 2.16 20.27
C ASN A 147 0.08 0.90 21.10
N CYS A 148 -0.88 0.08 20.65
CA CYS A 148 -1.22 -1.20 21.29
C CYS A 148 -0.34 -2.36 20.80
N GLY A 149 0.51 -2.10 19.81
CA GLY A 149 1.35 -3.11 19.17
C GLY A 149 0.57 -3.91 18.12
N GLY A 150 1.15 -5.04 17.70
CA GLY A 150 0.57 -5.83 16.63
C GLY A 150 0.96 -5.35 15.22
N PRO A 151 0.60 -6.13 14.21
CA PRO A 151 0.86 -5.76 12.81
C PRO A 151 -0.13 -4.71 12.32
N VAL A 152 0.35 -3.80 11.47
CA VAL A 152 -0.51 -2.87 10.75
C VAL A 152 -0.68 -3.31 9.30
N THR A 153 -1.85 -3.07 8.74
CA THR A 153 -2.15 -3.29 7.33
C THR A 153 -1.96 -1.99 6.57
N LEU A 154 -1.29 -2.08 5.42
CA LEU A 154 -0.94 -0.93 4.59
C LEU A 154 -1.71 -0.96 3.28
N SER A 155 -2.21 0.19 2.85
CA SER A 155 -2.77 0.38 1.50
C SER A 155 -2.41 1.76 0.97
N ILE A 156 -2.33 1.89 -0.36
CA ILE A 156 -1.97 3.15 -1.02
C ILE A 156 -2.97 3.52 -2.10
N PHE A 157 -3.04 4.82 -2.37
CA PHE A 157 -3.78 5.35 -3.52
C PHE A 157 -3.13 6.63 -4.04
N PRO A 158 -2.86 6.73 -5.36
CA PRO A 158 -2.91 5.64 -6.35
C PRO A 158 -1.85 4.57 -6.09
N ASP A 159 -2.04 3.35 -6.61
CA ASP A 159 -1.11 2.19 -6.52
C ASP A 159 -0.29 2.01 -7.81
N SER A 160 -0.56 2.83 -8.79
CA SER A 160 0.11 2.87 -10.09
C SER A 160 0.03 4.26 -10.69
N LEU A 161 1.03 4.62 -11.48
CA LEU A 161 1.13 5.89 -12.18
C LEU A 161 1.53 5.63 -13.63
N ALA A 162 0.99 6.44 -14.55
CA ALA A 162 1.35 6.40 -15.96
C ALA A 162 2.52 7.36 -16.23
N CYS A 163 3.15 7.22 -17.41
CA CYS A 163 4.21 8.15 -17.78
C CYS A 163 3.74 9.58 -18.12
N GLU A 164 2.47 9.76 -18.34
CA GLU A 164 1.87 11.12 -18.38
C GLU A 164 1.96 11.83 -17.02
N ASP A 165 2.15 11.07 -15.92
CA ASP A 165 2.34 11.57 -14.56
C ASP A 165 3.83 11.74 -14.20
N GLU A 166 4.73 11.89 -15.20
CA GLU A 166 6.17 12.11 -14.98
C GLU A 166 6.42 13.30 -14.04
N GLY A 167 7.28 13.08 -13.04
CA GLY A 167 7.59 14.03 -12.00
C GLY A 167 7.01 13.65 -10.63
N PRO A 168 6.85 14.62 -9.72
CA PRO A 168 6.40 14.38 -8.36
C PRO A 168 4.88 14.20 -8.29
N ASN A 169 4.44 13.08 -7.71
CA ASN A 169 3.04 12.75 -7.49
C ASN A 169 2.76 12.52 -6.01
N ILE A 170 1.61 12.99 -5.53
CA ILE A 170 1.18 12.75 -4.16
C ILE A 170 0.47 11.40 -4.08
N VAL A 171 0.99 10.53 -3.23
CA VAL A 171 0.42 9.22 -2.93
C VAL A 171 0.00 9.18 -1.47
N THR A 172 -1.21 8.72 -1.19
CA THR A 172 -1.75 8.57 0.16
C THR A 172 -1.50 7.16 0.65
N LEU A 173 -0.83 7.02 1.80
CA LEU A 173 -0.74 5.79 2.57
C LEU A 173 -1.87 5.76 3.60
N THR A 174 -2.60 4.66 3.64
CA THR A 174 -3.55 4.34 4.72
C THR A 174 -2.97 3.21 5.54
N VAL A 175 -2.91 3.42 6.85
CA VAL A 175 -2.43 2.45 7.84
C VAL A 175 -3.60 2.05 8.70
N THR A 176 -3.85 0.76 8.85
CA THR A 176 -4.96 0.22 9.65
C THR A 176 -4.41 -0.83 10.62
N ASP A 177 -4.77 -0.73 11.90
CA ASP A 177 -4.43 -1.71 12.93
C ASP A 177 -5.31 -2.98 12.87
N GLU A 178 -5.09 -3.90 13.81
CA GLU A 178 -5.88 -5.15 13.90
C GLU A 178 -7.33 -4.90 14.37
N CYS A 179 -7.60 -3.78 15.05
CA CYS A 179 -8.93 -3.41 15.55
C CYS A 179 -9.74 -2.58 14.56
N GLY A 180 -9.13 -2.20 13.42
CA GLY A 180 -9.78 -1.47 12.34
C GLY A 180 -9.69 0.05 12.47
N ASN A 181 -8.95 0.58 13.46
CA ASN A 181 -8.67 2.01 13.51
C ASN A 181 -7.67 2.35 12.41
N SER A 182 -7.82 3.50 11.77
CA SER A 182 -6.99 3.86 10.62
C SER A 182 -6.56 5.31 10.63
N SER A 183 -5.37 5.55 10.08
CA SER A 183 -4.82 6.87 9.83
C SER A 183 -4.26 6.98 8.42
N THR A 184 -4.08 8.19 7.94
CA THR A 184 -3.53 8.45 6.62
C THR A 184 -2.41 9.48 6.66
N CYS A 185 -1.41 9.29 5.80
CA CYS A 185 -0.38 10.28 5.53
C CYS A 185 0.02 10.23 4.05
N THR A 186 0.80 11.18 3.58
CA THR A 186 1.15 11.29 2.17
C THR A 186 2.66 11.23 1.97
N ALA A 187 3.07 10.67 0.83
CA ALA A 187 4.44 10.70 0.32
C ALA A 187 4.47 11.30 -1.08
N ILE A 188 5.62 11.80 -1.48
CA ILE A 188 5.89 12.17 -2.86
C ILE A 188 6.57 10.99 -3.55
N VAL A 189 5.90 10.46 -4.59
CA VAL A 189 6.47 9.47 -5.50
C VAL A 189 6.85 10.20 -6.79
N THR A 190 8.15 10.33 -7.03
CA THR A 190 8.67 10.94 -8.26
C THR A 190 8.90 9.85 -9.28
N ILE A 191 8.25 9.97 -10.44
CA ILE A 191 8.45 9.05 -11.57
C ILE A 191 9.38 9.69 -12.59
N ASP A 192 10.37 8.94 -13.03
CA ASP A 192 11.22 9.24 -14.18
C ASP A 192 11.08 8.10 -15.18
N CYS A 193 10.28 8.33 -16.23
CA CYS A 193 9.97 7.32 -17.22
C CYS A 193 11.08 7.23 -18.27
N ILE A 194 11.70 6.06 -18.32
CA ILE A 194 12.58 5.75 -19.44
C ILE A 194 11.73 5.26 -20.60
N ASP A 195 11.54 6.13 -21.60
CA ASP A 195 10.94 5.71 -22.88
C ASP A 195 11.81 4.60 -23.48
N PRO A 196 11.32 3.36 -23.63
CA PRO A 196 12.08 2.29 -24.25
C PRO A 196 12.43 2.59 -25.72
N CYS A 197 11.76 3.58 -26.32
CA CYS A 197 12.09 4.09 -27.63
C CYS A 197 13.15 5.18 -27.54
N VAL A 198 14.40 4.80 -27.43
CA VAL A 198 15.53 5.74 -27.55
C VAL A 198 15.44 6.42 -28.91
N LYS A 199 15.31 7.75 -28.93
CA LYS A 199 15.48 8.51 -30.17
C LYS A 199 16.95 8.42 -30.58
N VAL A 200 17.26 7.45 -31.44
CA VAL A 200 18.59 7.34 -32.03
C VAL A 200 18.66 8.31 -33.20
N ALA A 201 19.27 9.47 -33.00
CA ALA A 201 19.73 10.27 -34.12
C ALA A 201 20.97 9.59 -34.70
N SER A 202 20.79 8.77 -35.72
CA SER A 202 21.92 8.17 -36.45
C SER A 202 22.12 8.90 -37.79
N TRP A 203 23.34 9.38 -37.98
CA TRP A 203 23.76 9.82 -39.31
C TRP A 203 24.13 8.56 -40.09
N VAL A 204 23.27 8.16 -41.04
CA VAL A 204 23.54 6.99 -41.90
C VAL A 204 24.18 7.49 -43.19
N TYR A 205 25.45 7.19 -43.38
CA TYR A 205 26.08 7.31 -44.68
C TYR A 205 25.68 6.07 -45.49
N LEU A 206 24.74 6.22 -46.40
CA LEU A 206 24.47 5.16 -47.37
C LEU A 206 25.63 5.16 -48.38
N GLU A 207 26.47 4.13 -48.32
CA GLU A 207 27.38 3.78 -49.42
C GLU A 207 26.53 3.31 -50.59
N GLY A 208 25.92 4.25 -51.28
CA GLY A 208 25.42 4.01 -52.62
C GLY A 208 26.60 3.93 -53.58
N ALA A 209 26.50 3.07 -54.58
CA ALA A 209 27.51 2.93 -55.62
C ALA A 209 27.56 4.18 -56.51
N ALA A 210 27.96 5.31 -55.94
CA ALA A 210 28.39 6.48 -56.71
C ALA A 210 29.85 6.27 -57.04
N THR A 211 30.12 5.43 -58.00
CA THR A 211 31.40 5.47 -58.69
C THR A 211 31.47 6.79 -59.45
N ASP A 212 32.45 7.63 -59.09
CA ASP A 212 32.88 8.68 -59.97
C ASP A 212 33.01 8.11 -61.38
N PRO A 213 32.38 8.70 -62.39
CA PRO A 213 32.49 8.23 -63.78
C PRO A 213 33.95 8.13 -64.26
N ASN A 214 34.91 8.63 -63.51
CA ASN A 214 36.35 8.55 -63.83
C ASN A 214 37.12 7.53 -62.94
N GLY A 215 36.45 6.77 -62.06
CA GLY A 215 37.03 5.63 -61.35
C GLY A 215 38.01 5.98 -60.19
N LEU A 216 38.00 7.19 -59.71
CA LEU A 216 38.90 7.59 -58.58
C LEU A 216 38.14 7.53 -57.25
N PRO A 217 38.79 7.02 -56.17
CA PRO A 217 38.22 7.04 -54.83
C PRO A 217 38.35 8.45 -54.28
N ASN A 218 37.40 9.30 -54.47
CA ASN A 218 37.40 10.63 -53.88
C ASN A 218 36.45 10.72 -52.69
N ALA A 219 36.91 11.49 -51.72
CA ALA A 219 36.13 11.90 -50.57
C ALA A 219 34.71 12.34 -51.08
N TYR A 220 33.72 11.64 -50.59
CA TYR A 220 32.34 11.79 -50.99
C TYR A 220 31.79 13.19 -50.66
N THR A 221 31.74 14.03 -51.65
CA THR A 221 31.03 15.34 -51.62
C THR A 221 29.85 15.35 -52.59
N ILE A 222 29.40 14.18 -53.00
CA ILE A 222 28.23 14.09 -53.87
C ILE A 222 27.00 13.97 -52.96
N PRO A 223 26.12 14.96 -52.92
CA PRO A 223 24.84 14.83 -52.19
C PRO A 223 24.08 13.62 -52.74
N MET A 224 23.43 12.86 -51.86
CA MET A 224 22.55 11.78 -52.27
C MET A 224 21.53 12.32 -53.26
N ARG A 225 21.21 11.52 -54.27
CA ARG A 225 20.27 11.97 -55.29
C ARG A 225 18.87 11.99 -54.72
N THR A 226 18.19 13.10 -54.84
CA THR A 226 16.76 13.27 -54.55
C THR A 226 15.85 12.78 -55.71
N SER A 227 16.38 11.89 -56.56
CA SER A 227 15.69 11.47 -57.80
C SER A 227 14.30 10.91 -57.57
N LEU A 228 14.04 10.23 -56.45
CA LEU A 228 12.71 9.71 -56.13
C LEU A 228 11.73 10.85 -55.80
N ASN A 229 12.20 11.86 -55.08
CA ASN A 229 11.40 13.05 -54.79
C ASN A 229 11.21 13.92 -56.06
N ASP A 230 12.28 14.10 -56.83
CA ASP A 230 12.22 14.86 -58.09
C ASP A 230 11.28 14.22 -59.13
N LEU A 231 11.20 12.89 -59.12
CA LEU A 231 10.27 12.11 -59.95
C LEU A 231 8.88 11.99 -59.35
N GLN A 232 8.68 12.53 -58.16
CA GLN A 232 7.39 12.47 -57.41
C GLN A 232 6.89 11.03 -57.21
N VAL A 233 7.78 10.09 -56.90
CA VAL A 233 7.46 8.68 -56.61
C VAL A 233 7.47 8.30 -55.15
N LEU A 234 7.77 9.25 -54.26
CA LEU A 234 7.63 9.02 -52.81
C LEU A 234 6.16 8.82 -52.44
N PRO A 235 5.90 8.10 -51.32
CA PRO A 235 4.53 7.89 -50.85
C PRO A 235 3.74 9.21 -50.75
N GLY A 236 2.53 9.28 -51.34
CA GLY A 236 1.69 10.46 -51.31
C GLY A 236 1.95 11.47 -52.41
N GLN A 237 3.00 11.32 -53.24
CA GLN A 237 3.24 12.17 -54.39
C GLN A 237 2.45 11.68 -55.59
N THR A 238 2.13 12.61 -56.53
CA THR A 238 1.45 12.30 -57.77
C THR A 238 2.46 12.01 -58.88
N LEU A 239 2.51 10.78 -59.34
CA LEU A 239 3.27 10.43 -60.56
C LEU A 239 2.45 10.74 -61.79
N VAL A 240 2.97 11.62 -62.64
CA VAL A 240 2.36 11.89 -63.96
C VAL A 240 2.90 10.89 -65.00
N ASP A 241 2.11 9.86 -65.28
CA ASP A 241 2.42 8.93 -66.36
C ASP A 241 1.84 9.46 -67.66
N PRO A 242 2.67 9.73 -68.67
CA PRO A 242 2.19 10.30 -69.98
C PRO A 242 1.26 9.38 -70.76
N PHE A 243 1.19 8.07 -70.43
CA PHE A 243 0.37 7.10 -71.15
C PHE A 243 -0.88 6.66 -70.37
N PHE A 244 -0.83 6.68 -68.99
CA PHE A 244 -1.89 6.13 -68.16
C PHE A 244 -2.54 7.17 -67.24
N GLY A 245 -2.12 8.43 -67.35
CA GLY A 245 -2.61 9.50 -66.44
C GLY A 245 -1.97 9.51 -65.06
N ASN A 246 -2.49 10.36 -64.15
CA ASN A 246 -1.95 10.53 -62.85
C ASN A 246 -2.15 9.27 -61.97
N LYS A 247 -1.07 8.76 -61.40
CA LYS A 247 -1.10 7.72 -60.38
C LYS A 247 -0.72 8.32 -59.04
N TYR A 248 -1.48 7.99 -58.04
CA TYR A 248 -1.23 8.44 -56.69
C TYR A 248 -0.61 7.31 -55.88
N THR A 249 0.44 7.61 -55.15
CA THR A 249 0.97 6.72 -54.10
C THR A 249 0.29 7.04 -52.77
N PRO A 250 0.07 6.05 -51.89
CA PRO A 250 -0.47 6.35 -50.57
C PRO A 250 0.41 7.36 -49.82
N ALA A 251 -0.21 8.33 -49.15
CA ALA A 251 0.51 9.28 -48.33
C ALA A 251 1.01 8.62 -47.06
N GLY A 252 2.13 9.13 -46.50
CA GLY A 252 2.70 8.65 -45.26
C GLY A 252 3.71 7.52 -45.40
N GLN A 253 4.19 7.01 -44.27
CA GLN A 253 5.24 5.99 -44.26
C GLN A 253 4.78 4.67 -44.90
N PRO A 254 5.65 3.97 -45.67
CA PRO A 254 5.27 2.80 -46.47
C PRO A 254 5.25 1.47 -45.67
N TYR A 255 5.63 1.48 -44.42
CA TYR A 255 5.89 0.26 -43.62
C TYR A 255 4.66 -0.31 -42.90
N SER A 256 3.49 0.31 -43.05
CA SER A 256 2.23 -0.17 -42.46
C SER A 256 1.70 -1.50 -43.04
N ILE A 257 2.24 -1.94 -44.21
CA ILE A 257 1.85 -3.17 -44.89
C ILE A 257 2.89 -4.28 -44.68
N ALA A 258 2.47 -5.53 -44.98
CA ALA A 258 3.38 -6.67 -44.93
C ALA A 258 4.61 -6.45 -45.87
N PRO A 259 5.82 -6.88 -45.47
CA PRO A 259 6.12 -7.70 -44.28
C PRO A 259 6.33 -6.91 -43.00
N TRP A 260 6.34 -5.59 -43.01
CA TRP A 260 6.74 -4.76 -41.88
C TRP A 260 5.62 -4.58 -40.83
N ASN A 261 4.37 -4.38 -41.30
CA ASN A 261 3.18 -4.16 -40.43
C ASN A 261 3.39 -3.11 -39.34
N TYR A 262 4.13 -2.06 -39.61
CA TYR A 262 4.43 -1.00 -38.67
C TYR A 262 3.20 -0.10 -38.46
N PRO A 263 2.73 0.10 -37.19
CA PRO A 263 1.49 0.84 -36.92
C PRO A 263 1.67 2.37 -36.84
N GLY A 264 2.90 2.90 -36.93
CA GLY A 264 3.18 4.34 -36.79
C GLY A 264 2.54 5.17 -37.89
N LEU A 265 2.27 6.42 -37.62
CA LEU A 265 1.62 7.39 -38.49
C LEU A 265 2.54 8.58 -38.84
N GLU A 266 3.82 8.37 -38.84
CA GLU A 266 4.82 9.41 -39.10
C GLU A 266 4.68 9.98 -40.51
N GLY A 267 5.03 11.26 -40.64
CA GLY A 267 5.02 11.98 -41.92
C GLY A 267 3.81 12.89 -42.13
N ASN A 268 2.89 13.00 -41.18
CA ASN A 268 1.75 13.95 -41.20
C ASN A 268 0.96 14.03 -42.51
N LEU A 269 0.90 12.96 -43.27
CA LEU A 269 0.20 12.91 -44.57
C LEU A 269 -1.14 12.16 -44.45
N PHE A 270 -1.69 12.14 -43.23
CA PHE A 270 -3.00 11.58 -42.95
C PHE A 270 -3.98 12.70 -42.59
N ASP A 271 -5.25 12.51 -42.93
CA ASP A 271 -6.31 13.40 -42.48
C ASP A 271 -6.57 13.25 -40.99
N SER A 272 -7.40 14.11 -40.40
CA SER A 272 -7.78 14.05 -38.99
C SER A 272 -8.50 12.77 -38.57
N GLY A 273 -8.88 11.92 -39.52
CA GLY A 273 -9.47 10.60 -39.28
C GLY A 273 -8.47 9.45 -39.42
N GLY A 274 -7.16 9.75 -39.64
CA GLY A 274 -6.13 8.73 -39.84
C GLY A 274 -6.14 8.07 -41.22
N ASN A 275 -6.85 8.64 -42.23
CA ASN A 275 -6.85 8.11 -43.58
C ASN A 275 -5.71 8.74 -44.37
N PRO A 276 -5.02 7.96 -45.22
CA PRO A 276 -3.99 8.49 -46.11
C PRO A 276 -4.57 9.59 -47.02
N MET A 277 -3.94 10.77 -46.98
CA MET A 277 -4.31 11.83 -47.91
C MET A 277 -3.86 11.45 -49.32
N MET A 278 -4.78 11.50 -50.24
CA MET A 278 -4.49 11.28 -51.69
C MET A 278 -4.12 12.63 -52.29
N GLY A 279 -2.92 12.77 -52.83
CA GLY A 279 -2.46 13.98 -53.48
C GLY A 279 -0.99 14.31 -53.25
N ASP A 280 -0.54 15.46 -53.71
CA ASP A 280 0.86 15.90 -53.57
C ASP A 280 1.26 16.00 -52.09
N ALA A 281 2.17 15.16 -51.68
CA ALA A 281 2.63 15.08 -50.31
C ALA A 281 3.58 16.23 -49.90
N GLY A 282 4.02 17.04 -50.85
CA GLY A 282 4.81 18.25 -50.58
C GLY A 282 6.08 18.00 -49.76
N TYR A 283 6.80 16.91 -50.07
CA TYR A 283 8.07 16.63 -49.38
C TYR A 283 9.09 17.75 -49.57
N PRO A 284 9.88 18.10 -48.56
CA PRO A 284 11.03 18.96 -48.76
C PRO A 284 11.97 18.43 -49.84
N PRO A 285 12.62 19.30 -50.60
CA PRO A 285 13.51 18.88 -51.71
C PRO A 285 14.70 18.01 -51.23
N SER A 286 15.06 18.08 -49.94
CA SER A 286 16.15 17.29 -49.35
C SER A 286 15.76 15.84 -49.07
N VAL A 287 14.49 15.46 -49.12
CA VAL A 287 14.05 14.10 -48.83
C VAL A 287 14.46 13.13 -49.95
N VAL A 288 15.12 12.07 -49.55
CA VAL A 288 15.62 11.02 -50.42
C VAL A 288 14.72 9.80 -50.43
N ASP A 289 14.34 9.34 -49.23
CA ASP A 289 13.49 8.15 -49.04
C ASP A 289 12.97 8.06 -47.58
N TRP A 290 12.15 7.04 -47.34
CA TRP A 290 11.75 6.62 -46.00
C TRP A 290 12.70 5.54 -45.48
N VAL A 291 12.97 5.58 -44.18
CA VAL A 291 13.72 4.54 -43.47
C VAL A 291 12.90 4.04 -42.26
N LEU A 292 12.96 2.75 -42.01
CA LEU A 292 12.41 2.14 -40.79
C LEU A 292 13.56 1.82 -39.84
N VAL A 293 13.60 2.50 -38.72
CA VAL A 293 14.56 2.22 -37.65
C VAL A 293 13.92 1.22 -36.70
N SER A 294 14.58 0.08 -36.46
CA SER A 294 14.13 -0.94 -35.52
C SER A 294 15.17 -1.14 -34.44
N LEU A 295 14.80 -0.91 -33.18
CA LEU A 295 15.61 -1.29 -32.03
C LEU A 295 15.26 -2.71 -31.62
N ARG A 296 16.25 -3.58 -31.41
CA ARG A 296 16.04 -4.98 -31.03
C ARG A 296 16.76 -5.29 -29.72
N ALA A 297 16.18 -6.17 -28.90
CA ALA A 297 16.72 -6.55 -27.60
C ALA A 297 17.97 -7.44 -27.71
N ASP A 298 18.18 -8.08 -28.87
CA ASP A 298 19.32 -8.97 -29.10
C ASP A 298 20.22 -8.51 -30.23
N SER A 299 21.53 -8.80 -30.11
CA SER A 299 22.53 -8.48 -31.13
C SER A 299 22.42 -9.34 -32.41
N ALA A 300 21.68 -10.44 -32.35
CA ALA A 300 21.49 -11.35 -33.49
C ALA A 300 20.31 -10.93 -34.37
N GLY A 301 19.47 -9.99 -33.91
CA GLY A 301 18.33 -9.49 -34.63
C GLY A 301 17.20 -10.53 -34.84
N THR A 302 17.19 -11.62 -34.06
CA THR A 302 16.24 -12.72 -34.16
C THR A 302 14.98 -12.50 -33.33
N GLY A 303 15.05 -11.64 -32.31
CA GLY A 303 13.89 -11.20 -31.53
C GLY A 303 13.02 -10.22 -32.27
N GLY A 304 11.77 -10.07 -31.85
CA GLY A 304 10.90 -9.00 -32.34
C GLY A 304 11.49 -7.62 -32.00
N PRO A 305 11.11 -6.55 -32.73
CA PRO A 305 11.57 -5.21 -32.43
C PRO A 305 10.99 -4.76 -31.08
N VAL A 306 11.83 -4.19 -30.23
CA VAL A 306 11.41 -3.55 -28.97
C VAL A 306 10.77 -2.20 -29.28
N CYS A 307 11.29 -1.51 -30.30
CA CYS A 307 10.77 -0.25 -30.78
C CYS A 307 11.03 -0.10 -32.27
N GLN A 308 10.11 0.55 -32.97
CA GLN A 308 10.26 0.90 -34.38
C GLN A 308 9.76 2.32 -34.61
N ALA A 309 10.43 3.03 -35.49
CA ALA A 309 10.00 4.34 -35.99
C ALA A 309 10.32 4.47 -37.45
N ALA A 310 9.40 5.04 -38.23
CA ALA A 310 9.68 5.43 -39.59
C ALA A 310 10.13 6.90 -39.63
N ALA A 311 11.11 7.20 -40.45
CA ALA A 311 11.65 8.55 -40.60
C ALA A 311 11.96 8.85 -42.06
N LEU A 312 11.95 10.15 -42.41
CA LEU A 312 12.40 10.60 -43.72
C LEU A 312 13.94 10.70 -43.73
N LEU A 313 14.52 10.17 -44.75
CA LEU A 313 15.94 10.32 -45.03
C LEU A 313 16.17 11.61 -45.81
N HIS A 314 17.02 12.50 -45.27
CA HIS A 314 17.40 13.75 -45.91
C HIS A 314 18.85 13.69 -46.43
N ASN A 315 19.18 14.52 -47.38
CA ASN A 315 20.50 14.60 -48.00
C ASN A 315 21.33 15.83 -47.56
N ASP A 316 20.94 16.52 -46.49
CA ASP A 316 21.58 17.73 -45.95
C ASP A 316 22.62 17.45 -44.84
#